data_7537b4c937102955327d6b611f37aa6d
#
_entry.id   7537b4c937102955327d6b611f37aa6d
#
_cell.length_a   1.000
_cell.length_b   1.000
_cell.length_c   1.000
_cell.angle_alpha   90.00
_cell.angle_beta   90.00
_cell.angle_gamma   90.00
#
_symmetry.space_group_name_H-M   'P 1'
#
loop_
_entity.id
_entity.type
_entity.pdbx_description
1 polymer ?
#
loop_
_entity_poly.entity_id
_entity_poly.type
_entity_poly.pdbx_seq_one_letter_code
_entity_poly.pdbx_strand_id
1 'polypeptide(L)' 'MTDEEIVLYFNEHRLAKLESYLLKDGSSVEHELQNLLDRFYEQIVPEHERMEVEAQIELEREREA' A
#
# COMPACT_ATOMS: atom_id res chain seq x y z
N MET A 1 -2.47 5.94 15.53
CA MET A 1 -1.82 5.08 14.54
C MET A 1 -1.08 5.91 13.52
N THR A 2 0.08 5.49 13.14
CA THR A 2 0.87 6.16 12.11
C THR A 2 1.13 5.20 10.97
N ASP A 3 0.90 5.67 9.77
CA ASP A 3 1.27 4.92 8.58
C ASP A 3 2.75 5.15 8.30
N GLU A 4 3.44 4.11 7.93
CA GLU A 4 4.84 4.21 7.59
C GLU A 4 5.02 4.49 6.10
N GLU A 5 6.00 5.31 5.79
CA GLU A 5 6.36 5.57 4.41
C GLU A 5 7.40 4.57 3.94
N ILE A 6 7.21 4.08 2.73
CA ILE A 6 8.18 3.22 2.07
C ILE A 6 8.84 4.05 0.97
N VAL A 7 10.15 4.17 1.03
CA VAL A 7 10.91 4.89 0.01
C VAL A 7 11.48 3.90 -0.98
N LEU A 8 11.08 4.05 -2.24
CA LEU A 8 11.53 3.20 -3.33
C LEU A 8 12.32 4.00 -4.33
N TYR A 9 13.40 3.41 -4.83
CA TYR A 9 14.23 4.03 -5.86
C TYR A 9 13.94 3.39 -7.21
N PHE A 10 13.55 4.22 -8.16
CA PHE A 10 13.22 3.77 -9.49
C PHE A 10 13.77 4.75 -10.51
N ASN A 11 14.16 4.26 -11.68
CA ASN A 11 14.71 5.12 -12.71
C ASN A 11 13.68 6.18 -13.12
N GLU A 12 14.08 7.44 -13.13
CA GLU A 12 13.18 8.57 -13.39
C GLU A 12 12.51 8.52 -14.78
N HIS A 13 13.22 8.04 -15.79
CA HIS A 13 12.67 7.94 -17.13
C HIS A 13 11.62 6.84 -17.22
N ARG A 14 11.87 5.73 -16.56
CA ARG A 14 10.90 4.62 -16.50
C ARG A 14 9.66 5.03 -15.71
N LEU A 15 9.86 5.74 -14.62
CA LEU A 15 8.76 6.21 -13.79
C LEU A 15 7.88 7.19 -14.55
N ALA A 16 8.48 8.15 -15.26
CA ALA A 16 7.74 9.12 -16.05
C ALA A 16 6.87 8.44 -17.11
N LYS A 17 7.42 7.43 -17.77
CA LYS A 17 6.68 6.70 -18.79
C LYS A 17 5.51 5.91 -18.18
N LEU A 18 5.76 5.26 -17.06
CA LEU A 18 4.73 4.50 -16.33
C LEU A 18 3.59 5.42 -15.87
N GLU A 19 3.92 6.56 -15.29
CA GLU A 19 2.94 7.56 -14.86
C GLU A 19 2.08 8.03 -16.04
N SER A 20 2.70 8.26 -17.17
CA SER A 20 2.01 8.69 -18.39
C SER A 20 0.93 7.70 -18.80
N TYR A 21 1.25 6.41 -18.77
CA TYR A 21 0.29 5.36 -19.12
C TYR A 21 -0.82 5.21 -18.08
N LEU A 22 -0.46 5.29 -16.80
CA LEU A 22 -1.45 5.16 -15.73
C LEU A 22 -2.43 6.32 -15.72
N LEU A 23 -1.98 7.53 -16.01
CA LEU A 23 -2.85 8.71 -16.09
C LEU A 23 -3.91 8.55 -17.16
N LYS A 24 -3.59 7.90 -18.28
CA LYS A 24 -4.57 7.64 -19.34
C LYS A 24 -5.72 6.76 -18.86
N ASP A 25 -5.45 5.87 -17.90
CA ASP A 25 -6.44 4.98 -17.32
C ASP A 25 -7.08 5.57 -16.06
N GLY A 26 -6.78 6.81 -15.74
CA GLY A 26 -7.32 7.46 -14.55
C GLY A 26 -6.73 6.94 -13.24
N SER A 27 -5.51 6.40 -13.30
CA SER A 27 -4.84 5.84 -12.12
C SER A 27 -3.54 6.58 -11.84
N SER A 28 -2.83 6.15 -10.80
CA SER A 28 -1.52 6.69 -10.43
C SER A 28 -0.61 5.57 -9.97
N VAL A 29 0.70 5.84 -9.98
CA VAL A 29 1.69 4.88 -9.48
C VAL A 29 1.43 4.56 -8.02
N GLU A 30 1.13 5.57 -7.21
CA GLU A 30 0.86 5.40 -5.78
C GLU A 30 -0.33 4.51 -5.53
N HIS A 31 -1.41 4.70 -6.29
CA HIS A 31 -2.61 3.89 -6.17
C HIS A 31 -2.34 2.43 -6.55
N GLU A 32 -1.63 2.21 -7.66
CA GLU A 32 -1.29 0.87 -8.11
C GLU A 32 -0.35 0.16 -7.15
N LEU A 33 0.64 0.86 -6.60
CA LEU A 33 1.55 0.29 -5.61
C LEU A 33 0.80 -0.07 -4.32
N GLN A 34 -0.13 0.76 -3.89
CA GLN A 34 -0.94 0.47 -2.72
C GLN A 34 -1.74 -0.82 -2.92
N ASN A 35 -2.36 -0.98 -4.08
CA ASN A 35 -3.10 -2.20 -4.41
C ASN A 35 -2.20 -3.43 -4.47
N LEU A 36 -1.00 -3.30 -5.02
CA LEU A 36 -0.04 -4.39 -5.07
C LEU A 36 0.41 -4.82 -3.68
N LEU A 37 0.65 -3.85 -2.79
CA LEU A 37 1.03 -4.14 -1.41
C LEU A 37 -0.10 -4.85 -0.66
N ASP A 38 -1.33 -4.43 -0.86
CA ASP A 38 -2.48 -5.05 -0.23
C ASP A 38 -2.62 -6.51 -0.65
N ARG A 39 -2.48 -6.77 -1.95
CA ARG A 39 -2.52 -8.15 -2.47
C ARG A 39 -1.36 -8.99 -1.97
N PHE A 40 -0.18 -8.40 -1.94
CA PHE A 40 1.03 -9.08 -1.47
C PHE A 40 0.90 -9.46 -0.01
N TYR A 41 0.38 -8.56 0.80
CA TYR A 41 0.10 -8.79 2.20
C TYR A 41 -0.86 -9.98 2.37
N GLU A 42 -1.95 -9.99 1.62
CA GLU A 42 -2.92 -11.09 1.68
C GLU A 42 -2.35 -12.44 1.24
N GLN A 43 -1.43 -12.42 0.28
CA GLN A 43 -0.80 -13.65 -0.20
C GLN A 43 0.25 -14.21 0.74
N ILE A 44 1.00 -13.35 1.39
CA ILE A 44 2.15 -13.75 2.21
C ILE A 44 1.76 -14.01 3.66
N VAL A 45 0.90 -13.18 4.21
CA VAL A 45 0.52 -13.28 5.62
C VAL A 45 -0.72 -14.16 5.78
N PRO A 46 -0.65 -15.25 6.58
CA PRO A 46 -1.79 -16.12 6.81
C PRO A 46 -2.98 -15.39 7.43
N GLU A 47 -4.17 -15.88 7.16
CA GLU A 47 -5.42 -15.24 7.60
C GLU A 47 -5.46 -14.96 9.10
N HIS A 48 -5.07 -15.93 9.91
CA HIS A 48 -5.13 -15.74 11.37
C HIS A 48 -4.19 -14.63 11.85
N GLU A 49 -3.04 -14.47 11.21
CA GLU A 49 -2.12 -13.38 11.53
C GLU A 49 -2.65 -12.05 11.02
N ARG A 50 -3.31 -12.03 9.88
CA ARG A 50 -3.96 -10.81 9.37
C ARG A 50 -5.05 -10.33 10.33
N MET A 51 -5.80 -11.26 10.91
CA MET A 51 -6.82 -10.91 11.90
C MET A 51 -6.22 -10.29 13.15
N GLU A 52 -5.05 -10.77 13.59
CA GLU A 52 -4.34 -10.19 14.71
C GLU A 52 -3.88 -8.76 14.40
N VAL A 53 -3.39 -8.53 13.20
CA VAL A 53 -2.97 -7.20 12.74
C VAL A 53 -4.16 -6.25 12.70
N GLU A 54 -5.28 -6.70 12.15
CA GLU A 54 -6.48 -5.86 12.09
C GLU A 54 -6.99 -5.50 13.48
N ALA A 55 -6.94 -6.44 14.42
CA ALA A 55 -7.30 -6.17 15.80
C ALA A 55 -6.39 -5.11 16.43
N GLN A 56 -5.10 -5.17 16.12
CA GLN A 56 -4.14 -4.19 16.60
C GLN A 56 -4.43 -2.78 16.04
N ILE A 57 -4.77 -2.70 14.76
CA ILE A 57 -5.12 -1.44 14.12
C ILE A 57 -6.37 -0.84 14.78
N GLU A 58 -7.38 -1.66 15.05
CA GLU A 58 -8.60 -1.20 15.71
C GLU A 58 -8.33 -0.66 17.10
N LEU A 59 -7.46 -1.33 17.87
CA LEU A 59 -7.07 -0.85 19.19
C LEU A 59 -6.38 0.50 19.15
N GLU A 60 -5.52 0.70 18.17
CA GLU A 60 -4.82 1.96 17.98
C GLU A 60 -5.78 3.09 17.60
N ARG A 61 -6.76 2.79 16.75
CA ARG A 61 -7.78 3.77 16.38
C ARG A 61 -8.63 4.20 17.59
N GLU A 62 -8.99 3.26 18.44
CA GLU A 62 -9.75 3.55 19.63
C GLU A 62 -8.97 4.46 20.60
N ARG A 63 -7.67 4.28 20.68
CA ARG A 63 -6.82 5.12 21.52
C ARG A 63 -6.68 6.53 21.00
N GLU A 64 -6.73 6.70 19.68
CA GLU A 64 -6.63 8.01 19.04
C GLU A 64 -7.95 8.80 19.09
N ALA A 65 -9.05 8.11 19.26
CA ALA A 65 -10.37 8.73 19.37
C ALA A 65 -10.59 9.38 20.75
#